data_eab3a209d48ebbcd6cfb994a48a0f307
#
_entry.id   eab3a209d48ebbcd6cfb994a48a0f307
#
_cell.length_a   1.000
_cell.length_b   1.000
_cell.length_c   1.000
_cell.angle_alpha   90.00
_cell.angle_beta   90.00
_cell.angle_gamma   90.00
#
_symmetry.space_group_name_H-M   'P 1'
#
loop_
_entity.id
_entity.type
_entity.pdbx_description
1 polymer ?
#
loop_
_entity_poly.entity_id
_entity_poly.type
_entity_poly.pdbx_seq_one_letter_code
_entity_poly.pdbx_strand_id
1 'polypeptide(L)'
;MSIRSALTLLLAALLLSACSGWQLRGQTSVPSFESITLQGASARLRYTLEDLLEPNGVLVHNQSPHVVQIIDEEWDQRTAAVDDRGRAAERELRYEVTWQLIDRDTGAMLNPPRRLTAIRSFAYSPDNVTATSDEEDLVRTDLIEDISYRLVNQLANASRKIQD
;
A
#
# COMPACT_ATOMS: atom_id res chain seq x y z
N MET A 1 -32.97 -15.72 -43.97
CA MET A 1 -31.76 -15.16 -43.27
C MET A 1 -30.55 -15.62 -44.05
N SER A 2 -29.80 -14.73 -44.68
CA SER A 2 -28.68 -15.14 -45.56
C SER A 2 -27.49 -15.54 -44.70
N ILE A 3 -26.69 -16.50 -45.11
CA ILE A 3 -25.47 -16.99 -44.43
C ILE A 3 -24.51 -15.82 -44.12
N ARG A 4 -24.54 -14.79 -44.96
CA ARG A 4 -23.75 -13.56 -44.76
C ARG A 4 -24.20 -12.77 -43.53
N SER A 5 -25.51 -12.69 -43.23
CA SER A 5 -26.04 -11.98 -42.04
C SER A 5 -25.76 -12.76 -40.75
N ALA A 6 -25.73 -14.09 -40.80
CA ALA A 6 -25.37 -14.92 -39.66
C ALA A 6 -23.87 -14.79 -39.32
N LEU A 7 -23.01 -14.72 -40.36
CA LEU A 7 -21.56 -14.58 -40.15
C LEU A 7 -21.17 -13.21 -39.59
N THR A 8 -21.87 -12.13 -40.02
CA THR A 8 -21.62 -10.79 -39.45
C THR A 8 -22.08 -10.66 -38.02
N LEU A 9 -23.21 -11.30 -37.64
CA LEU A 9 -23.66 -11.34 -36.23
C LEU A 9 -22.72 -12.14 -35.34
N LEU A 10 -22.18 -13.26 -35.83
CA LEU A 10 -21.22 -14.06 -35.09
C LEU A 10 -19.90 -13.31 -34.86
N LEU A 11 -19.41 -12.59 -35.88
CA LEU A 11 -18.19 -11.79 -35.79
C LEU A 11 -18.37 -10.61 -34.84
N ALA A 12 -19.54 -9.95 -34.83
CA ALA A 12 -19.86 -8.88 -33.90
C ALA A 12 -19.94 -9.36 -32.43
N ALA A 13 -20.51 -10.56 -32.22
CA ALA A 13 -20.55 -11.18 -30.88
C ALA A 13 -19.16 -11.55 -30.34
N LEU A 14 -18.24 -12.01 -31.22
CA LEU A 14 -16.84 -12.29 -30.83
C LEU A 14 -16.06 -11.02 -30.49
N LEU A 15 -16.32 -9.89 -31.14
CA LEU A 15 -15.65 -8.62 -30.83
C LEU A 15 -16.15 -8.01 -29.54
N LEU A 16 -17.39 -8.24 -29.11
CA LEU A 16 -17.94 -7.77 -27.84
C LEU A 16 -17.39 -8.54 -26.62
N SER A 17 -16.95 -9.79 -26.78
CA SER A 17 -16.35 -10.58 -25.70
C SER A 17 -14.87 -10.24 -25.41
N ALA A 18 -14.18 -9.52 -26.30
CA ALA A 18 -12.78 -9.15 -26.15
C ALA A 18 -12.55 -7.99 -25.13
N CYS A 19 -13.61 -7.28 -24.72
CA CYS A 19 -13.48 -6.12 -23.80
C CYS A 19 -13.54 -6.48 -22.31
N SER A 20 -13.71 -7.75 -21.92
CA SER A 20 -13.83 -8.12 -20.50
C SER A 20 -12.50 -8.21 -19.73
N GLY A 21 -11.37 -7.89 -20.36
CA GLY A 21 -10.02 -8.01 -19.78
C GLY A 21 -9.38 -6.70 -19.29
N TRP A 22 -10.08 -5.57 -19.33
CA TRP A 22 -9.54 -4.30 -18.84
C TRP A 22 -9.69 -4.20 -17.31
N GLN A 23 -8.72 -4.73 -16.59
CA GLN A 23 -8.55 -4.37 -15.18
C GLN A 23 -7.91 -2.98 -15.12
N LEU A 24 -8.65 -2.00 -14.59
CA LEU A 24 -8.11 -0.67 -14.28
C LEU A 24 -6.90 -0.83 -13.34
N ARG A 25 -5.74 -0.35 -13.77
CA ARG A 25 -4.58 -0.18 -12.90
C ARG A 25 -4.99 0.74 -11.76
N GLY A 26 -5.03 0.22 -10.53
CA GLY A 26 -5.40 0.99 -9.33
C GLY A 26 -6.45 0.32 -8.45
N GLN A 27 -6.97 -0.85 -8.81
CA GLN A 27 -7.75 -1.63 -7.85
C GLN A 27 -6.79 -2.24 -6.83
N THR A 28 -6.87 -1.73 -5.60
CA THR A 28 -6.24 -2.36 -4.45
C THR A 28 -6.79 -3.77 -4.33
N SER A 29 -5.93 -4.78 -4.41
CA SER A 29 -6.37 -6.16 -4.17
C SER A 29 -6.86 -6.23 -2.72
N VAL A 30 -8.12 -6.59 -2.51
CA VAL A 30 -8.71 -6.71 -1.18
C VAL A 30 -8.26 -8.04 -0.56
N PRO A 31 -7.77 -8.05 0.70
CA PRO A 31 -7.53 -9.30 1.42
C PRO A 31 -8.83 -10.10 1.57
N SER A 32 -8.72 -11.42 1.47
CA SER A 32 -9.88 -12.32 1.64
C SER A 32 -10.20 -12.62 3.11
N PHE A 33 -9.71 -11.82 4.04
CA PHE A 33 -10.02 -11.92 5.47
C PHE A 33 -11.27 -11.11 5.80
N GLU A 34 -12.15 -11.65 6.64
CA GLU A 34 -13.28 -10.89 7.19
C GLU A 34 -12.81 -9.84 8.20
N SER A 35 -11.74 -10.16 8.92
CA SER A 35 -11.16 -9.26 9.92
C SER A 35 -9.68 -9.52 10.15
N ILE A 36 -9.00 -8.48 10.62
CA ILE A 36 -7.60 -8.53 11.05
C ILE A 36 -7.39 -7.77 12.36
N THR A 37 -6.31 -8.09 13.06
CA THR A 37 -5.77 -7.26 14.15
C THR A 37 -4.52 -6.55 13.65
N LEU A 38 -4.38 -5.25 13.90
CA LEU A 38 -3.15 -4.50 13.69
C LEU A 38 -2.38 -4.38 15.01
N GLN A 39 -1.13 -4.84 15.04
CA GLN A 39 -0.27 -4.80 16.22
C GLN A 39 1.05 -4.11 15.90
N GLY A 40 1.52 -3.23 16.78
CA GLY A 40 2.82 -2.56 16.66
C GLY A 40 2.86 -1.34 15.72
N ALA A 41 1.83 -1.07 14.94
CA ALA A 41 1.78 0.10 14.06
C ALA A 41 1.67 1.42 14.83
N SER A 42 2.38 2.45 14.37
CA SER A 42 2.17 3.83 14.83
C SER A 42 0.73 4.27 14.58
N ALA A 43 0.28 5.32 15.28
CA ALA A 43 -1.10 5.80 15.15
C ALA A 43 -1.43 6.23 13.72
N ARG A 44 -0.49 6.86 13.00
CA ARG A 44 -0.68 7.34 11.63
C ARG A 44 -0.76 6.18 10.64
N LEU A 45 0.17 5.21 10.71
CA LEU A 45 0.15 4.00 9.87
C LEU A 45 -1.12 3.18 10.13
N ARG A 46 -1.52 3.01 11.39
CA ARG A 46 -2.76 2.32 11.77
C ARG A 46 -3.97 2.98 11.12
N TYR A 47 -4.13 4.29 11.29
CA TYR A 47 -5.25 5.04 10.73
C TYR A 47 -5.34 4.86 9.20
N THR A 48 -4.21 5.00 8.49
CA THR A 48 -4.19 4.85 7.03
C THR A 48 -4.52 3.41 6.60
N LEU A 49 -4.07 2.39 7.36
CA LEU A 49 -4.42 0.99 7.07
C LEU A 49 -5.90 0.70 7.35
N GLU A 50 -6.48 1.24 8.43
CA GLU A 50 -7.91 1.12 8.75
C GLU A 50 -8.75 1.77 7.64
N ASP A 51 -8.39 2.98 7.21
CA ASP A 51 -9.07 3.72 6.13
C ASP A 51 -9.00 2.99 4.77
N LEU A 52 -7.97 2.20 4.53
CA LEU A 52 -7.85 1.36 3.33
C LEU A 52 -8.60 0.02 3.43
N LEU A 53 -8.69 -0.56 4.61
CA LEU A 53 -9.22 -1.91 4.82
C LEU A 53 -10.72 -1.95 5.05
N GLU A 54 -11.25 -1.06 5.92
CA GLU A 54 -12.65 -1.08 6.32
C GLU A 54 -13.63 -0.80 5.17
N PRO A 55 -13.40 0.19 4.28
CA PRO A 55 -14.29 0.40 3.13
C PRO A 55 -14.30 -0.78 2.15
N ASN A 56 -13.26 -1.62 2.20
CA ASN A 56 -13.14 -2.83 1.40
C ASN A 56 -13.67 -4.09 2.11
N GLY A 57 -14.34 -3.94 3.25
CA GLY A 57 -15.01 -5.02 3.96
C GLY A 57 -14.13 -5.83 4.91
N VAL A 58 -12.90 -5.36 5.20
CA VAL A 58 -11.99 -6.01 6.17
C VAL A 58 -12.05 -5.25 7.49
N LEU A 59 -12.68 -5.83 8.50
CA LEU A 59 -12.82 -5.20 9.82
C LEU A 59 -11.48 -5.22 10.59
N VAL A 60 -11.13 -4.11 11.21
CA VAL A 60 -9.94 -4.01 12.05
C VAL A 60 -10.33 -3.99 13.52
N HIS A 61 -10.05 -5.06 14.25
CA HIS A 61 -10.32 -5.16 15.69
C HIS A 61 -9.34 -6.08 16.41
N ASN A 62 -9.31 -6.00 17.75
CA ASN A 62 -8.27 -6.66 18.56
C ASN A 62 -8.47 -8.16 18.79
N GLN A 63 -9.52 -8.77 18.25
CA GLN A 63 -9.86 -10.19 18.48
C GLN A 63 -9.87 -11.06 17.22
N SER A 64 -9.39 -10.52 16.10
CA SER A 64 -9.28 -11.29 14.87
C SER A 64 -8.25 -12.43 14.99
N PRO A 65 -8.51 -13.58 14.36
CA PRO A 65 -7.55 -14.68 14.30
C PRO A 65 -6.28 -14.32 13.50
N HIS A 66 -6.37 -13.38 12.58
CA HIS A 66 -5.25 -12.95 11.74
C HIS A 66 -4.63 -11.67 12.29
N VAL A 67 -3.36 -11.71 12.68
CA VAL A 67 -2.63 -10.56 13.25
C VAL A 67 -1.59 -10.08 12.26
N VAL A 68 -1.78 -8.87 11.76
CA VAL A 68 -0.76 -8.12 11.02
C VAL A 68 0.12 -7.43 12.05
N GLN A 69 1.30 -7.95 12.26
CA GLN A 69 2.27 -7.42 13.21
C GLN A 69 3.30 -6.56 12.49
N ILE A 70 3.38 -5.30 12.89
CA ILE A 70 4.48 -4.40 12.51
C ILE A 70 5.62 -4.67 13.49
N ILE A 71 6.71 -5.20 12.97
CA ILE A 71 7.90 -5.58 13.76
C ILE A 71 8.76 -4.36 13.98
N ASP A 72 8.88 -3.53 12.94
CA ASP A 72 9.73 -2.35 12.93
C ASP A 72 9.15 -1.28 12.03
N GLU A 73 9.28 -0.02 12.43
CA GLU A 73 8.82 1.16 11.71
C GLU A 73 9.87 2.26 11.87
N GLU A 74 10.59 2.58 10.80
CA GLU A 74 11.76 3.45 10.83
C GLU A 74 11.66 4.60 9.82
N TRP A 75 12.10 5.78 10.27
CA TRP A 75 12.27 6.97 9.45
C TRP A 75 13.74 7.36 9.39
N ASP A 76 14.22 7.61 8.18
CA ASP A 76 15.55 8.16 7.93
C ASP A 76 15.45 9.41 7.06
N GLN A 77 16.33 10.40 7.32
CA GLN A 77 16.38 11.64 6.56
C GLN A 77 17.83 11.98 6.23
N ARG A 78 18.09 12.29 4.96
CA ARG A 78 19.40 12.70 4.51
C ARG A 78 19.34 13.92 3.59
N THR A 79 20.44 14.65 3.47
CA THR A 79 20.61 15.68 2.45
C THR A 79 20.82 15.03 1.09
N ALA A 80 19.94 15.31 0.13
CA ALA A 80 20.03 14.79 -1.24
C ALA A 80 20.82 15.71 -2.17
N ALA A 81 20.69 17.05 -2.01
CA ALA A 81 21.44 18.01 -2.79
C ALA A 81 21.81 19.24 -1.94
N VAL A 82 22.87 19.92 -2.37
CA VAL A 82 23.34 21.18 -1.78
C VAL A 82 23.32 22.31 -2.82
N ASP A 83 23.15 23.54 -2.34
CA ASP A 83 23.24 24.73 -3.17
C ASP A 83 24.72 25.12 -3.47
N ASP A 84 24.93 26.19 -4.23
CA ASP A 84 26.24 26.74 -4.60
C ASP A 84 27.08 27.22 -3.40
N ARG A 85 26.46 27.33 -2.23
CA ARG A 85 27.09 27.71 -0.96
C ARG A 85 27.32 26.50 -0.03
N GLY A 86 27.03 25.28 -0.50
CA GLY A 86 27.17 24.07 0.27
C GLY A 86 26.07 23.84 1.33
N ARG A 87 24.96 24.60 1.30
CA ARG A 87 23.84 24.41 2.20
C ARG A 87 22.86 23.38 1.60
N ALA A 88 22.16 22.62 2.44
CA ALA A 88 21.13 21.70 1.95
C ALA A 88 20.08 22.45 1.12
N ALA A 89 19.83 21.96 -0.12
CA ALA A 89 18.84 22.47 -1.05
C ALA A 89 17.73 21.44 -1.31
N GLU A 90 18.01 20.16 -1.08
CA GLU A 90 17.06 19.07 -1.19
C GLU A 90 17.31 18.06 -0.07
N ARG A 91 16.23 17.55 0.52
CA ARG A 91 16.25 16.46 1.49
C ARG A 91 15.50 15.26 0.94
N GLU A 92 15.96 14.07 1.35
CA GLU A 92 15.31 12.81 1.07
C GLU A 92 14.81 12.23 2.37
N LEU A 93 13.52 11.84 2.38
CA LEU A 93 12.92 11.04 3.45
C LEU A 93 12.79 9.59 2.97
N ARG A 94 13.15 8.69 3.86
CA ARG A 94 12.99 7.25 3.70
C ARG A 94 12.12 6.74 4.84
N TYR A 95 11.11 5.97 4.48
CA TYR A 95 10.23 5.29 5.42
C TYR A 95 10.29 3.79 5.19
N GLU A 96 10.59 3.03 6.23
CA GLU A 96 10.66 1.57 6.19
C GLU A 96 9.69 0.95 7.19
N VAL A 97 9.02 -0.10 6.77
CA VAL A 97 8.14 -0.90 7.61
C VAL A 97 8.46 -2.37 7.40
N THR A 98 8.77 -3.07 8.49
CA THR A 98 8.90 -4.53 8.50
C THR A 98 7.67 -5.13 9.17
N TRP A 99 6.97 -6.03 8.47
CA TRP A 99 5.74 -6.63 8.92
C TRP A 99 5.68 -8.13 8.68
N GLN A 100 4.82 -8.82 9.43
CA GLN A 100 4.48 -10.23 9.23
C GLN A 100 3.01 -10.48 9.53
N LEU A 101 2.51 -11.62 9.05
CA LEU A 101 1.17 -12.12 9.38
C LEU A 101 1.30 -13.35 10.26
N ILE A 102 0.60 -13.34 11.39
CA ILE A 102 0.57 -14.45 12.36
C ILE A 102 -0.86 -14.90 12.60
N ASP A 103 -1.00 -16.19 12.83
CA ASP A 103 -2.21 -16.77 13.39
C ASP A 103 -2.21 -16.55 14.90
N ARG A 104 -3.26 -15.95 15.45
CA ARG A 104 -3.37 -15.59 16.87
C ARG A 104 -3.37 -16.81 17.79
N ASP A 105 -4.09 -17.84 17.39
CA ASP A 105 -4.40 -18.97 18.26
C ASP A 105 -3.20 -19.92 18.38
N THR A 106 -2.48 -20.09 17.29
CA THR A 106 -1.31 -20.97 17.21
C THR A 106 0.01 -20.24 17.37
N GLY A 107 0.04 -18.93 17.16
CA GLY A 107 1.26 -18.14 17.08
C GLY A 107 2.10 -18.43 15.82
N ALA A 108 1.56 -19.21 14.88
CA ALA A 108 2.28 -19.59 13.67
C ALA A 108 2.43 -18.40 12.72
N MET A 109 3.60 -18.25 12.11
CA MET A 109 3.80 -17.30 11.02
C MET A 109 3.12 -17.79 9.75
N LEU A 110 2.14 -17.02 9.28
CA LEU A 110 1.42 -17.27 8.02
C LEU A 110 2.19 -16.73 6.81
N ASN A 111 3.08 -15.74 7.01
CA ASN A 111 4.09 -15.34 6.05
C ASN A 111 5.39 -14.94 6.76
N PRO A 112 6.56 -15.09 6.08
CA PRO A 112 7.81 -14.59 6.65
C PRO A 112 7.80 -13.06 6.75
N PRO A 113 8.62 -12.47 7.67
CA PRO A 113 8.80 -11.02 7.75
C PRO A 113 9.14 -10.41 6.40
N ARG A 114 8.49 -9.31 6.08
CA ARG A 114 8.69 -8.57 4.83
C ARG A 114 8.97 -7.11 5.13
N ARG A 115 9.95 -6.56 4.44
CA ARG A 115 10.30 -5.15 4.50
C ARG A 115 9.71 -4.41 3.31
N LEU A 116 9.10 -3.28 3.57
CA LEU A 116 8.64 -2.30 2.60
C LEU A 116 9.44 -1.01 2.82
N THR A 117 9.90 -0.41 1.75
CA THR A 117 10.64 0.85 1.77
C THR A 117 10.03 1.81 0.76
N ALA A 118 9.81 3.04 1.17
CA ALA A 118 9.42 4.14 0.31
C ALA A 118 10.37 5.33 0.51
N ILE A 119 10.68 6.05 -0.58
CA ILE A 119 11.64 7.16 -0.57
C ILE A 119 11.04 8.30 -1.38
N ARG A 120 11.15 9.54 -0.86
CA ARG A 120 10.79 10.78 -1.55
C ARG A 120 11.77 11.87 -1.22
N SER A 121 12.08 12.69 -2.22
CA SER A 121 12.82 13.92 -2.04
C SER A 121 11.88 15.13 -2.03
N PHE A 122 12.27 16.18 -1.34
CA PHE A 122 11.57 17.45 -1.31
C PHE A 122 12.55 18.62 -1.23
N ALA A 123 12.12 19.79 -1.71
CA ALA A 123 12.91 21.00 -1.66
C ALA A 123 13.08 21.48 -0.22
N TYR A 124 14.30 21.81 0.16
CA TYR A 124 14.64 22.32 1.48
C TYR A 124 15.22 23.72 1.39
N SER A 125 14.67 24.65 2.16
CA SER A 125 15.21 26.01 2.28
C SER A 125 15.45 26.34 3.75
N PRO A 126 16.73 26.54 4.16
CA PRO A 126 17.04 26.94 5.52
C PRO A 126 16.51 28.35 5.87
N ASP A 127 16.21 29.16 4.85
CA ASP A 127 15.71 30.52 5.01
C ASP A 127 14.16 30.56 5.14
N ASN A 128 13.46 29.44 4.88
CA ASN A 128 11.99 29.32 4.96
C ASN A 128 11.58 28.01 5.65
N VAL A 129 11.82 27.94 6.95
CA VAL A 129 11.63 26.74 7.76
C VAL A 129 10.15 26.30 7.80
N THR A 130 9.21 27.24 7.84
CA THR A 130 7.77 26.93 7.91
C THR A 130 7.29 26.22 6.65
N ALA A 131 7.58 26.78 5.46
CA ALA A 131 7.19 26.14 4.20
C ALA A 131 7.87 24.78 4.00
N THR A 132 9.12 24.63 4.46
CA THR A 132 9.82 23.35 4.43
C THR A 132 9.17 22.30 5.35
N SER A 133 8.70 22.72 6.53
CA SER A 133 8.00 21.82 7.47
C SER A 133 6.67 21.32 6.88
N ASP A 134 5.89 22.20 6.25
CA ASP A 134 4.63 21.84 5.62
C ASP A 134 4.84 20.84 4.46
N GLU A 135 5.90 21.07 3.66
CA GLU A 135 6.24 20.14 2.57
C GLU A 135 6.74 18.79 3.09
N GLU A 136 7.54 18.78 4.16
CA GLU A 136 7.98 17.55 4.81
C GLU A 136 6.79 16.73 5.33
N ASP A 137 5.78 17.37 5.94
CA ASP A 137 4.59 16.69 6.45
C ASP A 137 3.74 16.08 5.33
N LEU A 138 3.64 16.74 4.18
CA LEU A 138 2.99 16.19 2.98
C LEU A 138 3.75 14.96 2.48
N VAL A 139 5.07 15.04 2.35
CA VAL A 139 5.91 13.92 1.91
C VAL A 139 5.82 12.73 2.88
N ARG A 140 5.76 12.98 4.20
CA ARG A 140 5.54 11.93 5.19
C ARG A 140 4.20 11.23 5.02
N THR A 141 3.15 12.00 4.71
CA THR A 141 1.82 11.45 4.43
C THR A 141 1.85 10.56 3.20
N ASP A 142 2.42 11.04 2.09
CA ASP A 142 2.56 10.27 0.84
C ASP A 142 3.34 8.96 1.04
N LEU A 143 4.40 8.98 1.85
CA LEU A 143 5.21 7.79 2.13
C LEU A 143 4.43 6.74 2.95
N ILE A 144 3.63 7.17 3.94
CA ILE A 144 2.78 6.27 4.71
C ILE A 144 1.69 5.66 3.82
N GLU A 145 1.07 6.47 2.95
CA GLU A 145 0.06 5.98 2.01
C GLU A 145 0.66 4.94 1.04
N ASP A 146 1.82 5.21 0.44
CA ASP A 146 2.50 4.29 -0.47
C ASP A 146 2.81 2.94 0.21
N ILE A 147 3.38 2.97 1.43
CA ILE A 147 3.65 1.76 2.22
C ILE A 147 2.35 1.02 2.56
N SER A 148 1.31 1.74 2.97
CA SER A 148 0.02 1.16 3.34
C SER A 148 -0.63 0.45 2.15
N TYR A 149 -0.66 1.05 0.97
CA TYR A 149 -1.15 0.42 -0.26
C TYR A 149 -0.38 -0.85 -0.61
N ARG A 150 0.96 -0.82 -0.50
CA ARG A 150 1.79 -1.99 -0.77
C ARG A 150 1.58 -3.09 0.26
N LEU A 151 1.42 -2.73 1.54
CA LEU A 151 1.16 -3.68 2.61
C LEU A 151 -0.19 -4.38 2.38
N VAL A 152 -1.26 -3.64 2.11
CA VAL A 152 -2.59 -4.18 1.82
C VAL A 152 -2.55 -5.11 0.60
N ASN A 153 -1.85 -4.75 -0.47
CA ASN A 153 -1.68 -5.61 -1.64
C ASN A 153 -0.91 -6.90 -1.32
N GLN A 154 0.14 -6.82 -0.48
CA GLN A 154 0.88 -8.01 -0.04
C GLN A 154 0.03 -8.89 0.89
N LEU A 155 -0.78 -8.27 1.75
CA LEU A 155 -1.72 -8.97 2.63
C LEU A 155 -2.79 -9.71 1.81
N ALA A 156 -3.34 -9.08 0.76
CA ALA A 156 -4.27 -9.72 -0.16
C ALA A 156 -3.66 -10.93 -0.89
N ASN A 157 -2.38 -10.85 -1.24
CA ASN A 157 -1.67 -11.98 -1.84
C ASN A 157 -1.41 -13.11 -0.81
N ALA A 158 -1.16 -12.75 0.45
CA ALA A 158 -0.97 -13.72 1.52
C ALA A 158 -2.28 -14.43 1.86
N SER A 159 -3.41 -13.70 1.93
CA SER A 159 -4.72 -14.27 2.25
C SER A 159 -5.16 -15.34 1.25
N ARG A 160 -4.93 -15.13 -0.04
CA ARG A 160 -5.24 -16.12 -1.09
C ARG A 160 -4.47 -17.42 -0.92
N LYS A 161 -3.19 -17.35 -0.54
CA LYS A 161 -2.33 -18.54 -0.34
C LYS A 161 -2.67 -19.38 0.90
N ILE A 162 -3.38 -18.79 1.85
CA ILE A 162 -3.80 -19.47 3.08
C ILE A 162 -5.10 -20.22 2.85
N GLN A 163 -5.90 -19.80 1.87
CA GLN A 163 -7.19 -20.42 1.52
C GLN A 163 -7.08 -21.55 0.48
N ASP A 164 -5.98 -21.61 -0.28
CA ASP A 164 -5.66 -22.69 -1.21
C ASP A 164 -4.96 -23.87 -0.49
#